data_e66f25966755bd23953111b4bb70243a
#
_entry.id   e66f25966755bd23953111b4bb70243a
#
_cell.length_a   1.000
_cell.length_b   1.000
_cell.length_c   1.000
_cell.angle_alpha   90.00
_cell.angle_beta   90.00
_cell.angle_gamma   90.00
#
_symmetry.space_group_name_H-M   'P 1'
#
loop_
_entity.id
_entity.type
_entity.pdbx_description
1 polymer ?
#
loop_
_entity_poly.entity_id
_entity_poly.type
_entity_poly.pdbx_seq_one_letter_code
_entity_poly.pdbx_strand_id
1 'polypeptide(L)'
;MPKEAIHRMLVQVSRDDVEGMNLALNNLMAGNRLFGSKGETFQAELVTFGPGITMLREDKSPVKDRIESTRKAIPNLVLSMCGNAKSAAEEREGRSITPLPGVGVVPSGVVRVMELQEQGWTYIRP
;
A
#
# COMPACT_ATOMS: atom_id res chain seq x y z
N MET A 1 -29.42 -14.23 -9.83
CA MET A 1 -28.00 -14.49 -9.52
C MET A 1 -27.53 -13.51 -8.47
N PRO A 2 -27.02 -13.97 -7.35
CA PRO A 2 -26.44 -13.05 -6.39
C PRO A 2 -25.20 -12.40 -7.01
N LYS A 3 -25.01 -11.12 -6.75
CA LYS A 3 -23.80 -10.44 -7.17
C LYS A 3 -22.64 -10.97 -6.33
N GLU A 4 -21.49 -11.14 -6.96
CA GLU A 4 -20.26 -11.43 -6.24
C GLU A 4 -19.94 -10.25 -5.32
N ALA A 5 -19.68 -10.54 -4.06
CA ALA A 5 -19.26 -9.50 -3.12
C ALA A 5 -17.78 -9.18 -3.36
N ILE A 6 -17.51 -7.90 -3.57
CA ILE A 6 -16.14 -7.39 -3.77
C ILE A 6 -15.86 -6.40 -2.65
N HIS A 7 -14.77 -6.65 -1.93
CA HIS A 7 -14.33 -5.81 -0.82
C HIS A 7 -13.04 -5.11 -1.23
N ARG A 8 -13.02 -3.78 -1.10
CA ARG A 8 -11.87 -2.97 -1.52
C ARG A 8 -11.30 -2.24 -0.31
N MET A 9 -10.07 -2.57 0.02
CA MET A 9 -9.37 -1.99 1.16
C MET A 9 -8.27 -1.05 0.67
N LEU A 10 -8.27 0.18 1.19
CA LEU A 10 -7.22 1.16 1.00
C LEU A 10 -6.46 1.28 2.31
N VAL A 11 -5.17 0.97 2.29
CA VAL A 11 -4.31 1.09 3.47
C VAL A 11 -3.35 2.26 3.28
N GLN A 12 -3.35 3.19 4.23
CA GLN A 12 -2.45 4.34 4.21
C GLN A 12 -1.25 4.09 5.11
N VAL A 13 -0.05 4.33 4.60
CA VAL A 13 1.17 4.36 5.41
C VAL A 13 1.85 5.71 5.21
N SER A 14 1.84 6.54 6.26
CA SER A 14 2.37 7.90 6.20
C SER A 14 3.50 8.15 7.20
N ARG A 15 3.97 7.11 7.88
CA ARG A 15 5.03 7.21 8.88
C ARG A 15 6.13 6.19 8.59
N ASP A 16 7.37 6.59 8.90
CA ASP A 16 8.51 5.68 8.83
C ASP A 16 8.62 4.93 10.17
N ASP A 17 7.76 3.93 10.32
CA ASP A 17 7.58 3.19 11.56
C ASP A 17 7.36 1.72 11.21
N VAL A 18 8.31 0.87 11.57
CA VAL A 18 8.28 -0.54 11.21
C VAL A 18 7.08 -1.27 11.82
N GLU A 19 6.66 -0.90 13.03
CA GLU A 19 5.46 -1.50 13.62
C GLU A 19 4.22 -1.19 12.82
N GLY A 20 4.07 0.07 12.41
CA GLY A 20 2.95 0.49 11.56
C GLY A 20 2.97 -0.20 10.20
N MET A 21 4.15 -0.36 9.61
CA MET A 21 4.29 -1.08 8.33
C MET A 21 3.89 -2.54 8.46
N ASN A 22 4.32 -3.21 9.53
CA ASN A 22 3.92 -4.58 9.80
C ASN A 22 2.42 -4.69 10.07
N LEU A 23 1.84 -3.74 10.79
CA LEU A 23 0.40 -3.73 11.05
C LEU A 23 -0.38 -3.54 9.75
N ALA A 24 0.10 -2.69 8.85
CA ALA A 24 -0.51 -2.52 7.52
C ALA A 24 -0.56 -3.85 6.77
N LEU A 25 0.55 -4.59 6.76
CA LEU A 25 0.61 -5.88 6.09
C LEU A 25 -0.29 -6.92 6.79
N ASN A 26 -0.35 -6.89 8.12
CA ASN A 26 -1.27 -7.74 8.88
C ASN A 26 -2.73 -7.47 8.50
N ASN A 27 -3.10 -6.20 8.36
CA ASN A 27 -4.46 -5.80 8.00
C ASN A 27 -4.84 -6.29 6.60
N LEU A 28 -3.92 -6.18 5.65
CA LEU A 28 -4.11 -6.71 4.30
C LEU A 28 -4.34 -8.22 4.33
N MET A 29 -3.53 -8.95 5.08
CA MET A 29 -3.65 -10.40 5.19
C MET A 29 -4.94 -10.81 5.88
N ALA A 30 -5.38 -10.05 6.88
CA ALA A 30 -6.64 -10.32 7.58
C ALA A 30 -7.83 -10.21 6.62
N GLY A 31 -7.88 -9.13 5.83
CA GLY A 31 -8.94 -8.95 4.84
C GLY A 31 -8.94 -10.06 3.79
N ASN A 32 -7.77 -10.36 3.26
CA ASN A 32 -7.63 -11.40 2.26
C ASN A 32 -8.08 -12.76 2.77
N ARG A 33 -7.67 -13.11 3.98
CA ARG A 33 -7.99 -14.41 4.58
C ARG A 33 -9.47 -14.55 4.89
N LEU A 34 -10.05 -13.55 5.55
CA LEU A 34 -11.43 -13.64 6.00
C LEU A 34 -12.41 -13.62 4.82
N PHE A 35 -12.26 -12.67 3.90
CA PHE A 35 -13.15 -12.60 2.74
C PHE A 35 -12.92 -13.78 1.80
N GLY A 36 -11.67 -14.21 1.63
CA GLY A 36 -11.37 -15.41 0.85
C GLY A 36 -12.02 -16.67 1.41
N SER A 37 -12.09 -16.80 2.73
CA SER A 37 -12.75 -17.95 3.37
C SER A 37 -14.27 -18.00 3.10
N LYS A 38 -14.85 -16.85 2.74
CA LYS A 38 -16.25 -16.74 2.37
C LYS A 38 -16.47 -16.86 0.86
N GLY A 39 -15.42 -17.07 0.08
CA GLY A 39 -15.50 -17.08 -1.37
C GLY A 39 -15.74 -15.69 -1.98
N GLU A 40 -15.45 -14.64 -1.24
CA GLU A 40 -15.65 -13.26 -1.70
C GLU A 40 -14.35 -12.67 -2.19
N THR A 41 -14.44 -11.74 -3.15
CA THR A 41 -13.26 -11.12 -3.75
C THR A 41 -12.73 -10.00 -2.84
N PHE A 42 -11.42 -10.00 -2.65
CA PHE A 42 -10.72 -8.96 -1.90
C PHE A 42 -9.74 -8.24 -2.82
N GLN A 43 -9.84 -6.91 -2.87
CA GLN A 43 -8.91 -6.04 -3.61
C GLN A 43 -8.31 -5.06 -2.64
N ALA A 44 -7.03 -4.74 -2.83
CA ALA A 44 -6.35 -3.84 -1.91
C ALA A 44 -5.35 -2.95 -2.64
N GLU A 45 -5.22 -1.73 -2.14
CA GLU A 45 -4.15 -0.82 -2.55
C GLU A 45 -3.53 -0.23 -1.28
N LEU A 46 -2.20 -0.29 -1.19
CA LEU A 46 -1.44 0.32 -0.12
C LEU A 46 -0.80 1.58 -0.69
N VAL A 47 -1.09 2.73 -0.09
CA VAL A 47 -0.60 4.03 -0.53
C VAL A 47 0.34 4.59 0.53
N THR A 48 1.57 4.90 0.13
CA THR A 48 2.55 5.54 1.02
C THR A 48 2.74 6.99 0.62
N PHE A 49 2.86 7.87 1.63
CA PHE A 49 3.24 9.28 1.40
C PHE A 49 3.99 9.81 2.61
N GLY A 50 4.57 11.00 2.49
CA GLY A 50 5.45 11.53 3.53
C GLY A 50 6.55 10.54 3.88
N PRO A 51 6.96 10.45 5.15
CA PRO A 51 8.00 9.49 5.57
C PRO A 51 7.63 8.03 5.33
N GLY A 52 6.36 7.72 5.13
CA GLY A 52 5.89 6.36 4.87
C GLY A 52 6.42 5.76 3.59
N ILE A 53 6.91 6.57 2.64
CA ILE A 53 7.46 6.05 1.38
C ILE A 53 8.66 5.13 1.63
N THR A 54 9.32 5.25 2.80
CA THR A 54 10.43 4.36 3.17
C THR A 54 10.04 2.89 3.06
N MET A 55 8.79 2.56 3.36
CA MET A 55 8.28 1.19 3.27
C MET A 55 8.46 0.58 1.88
N LEU A 56 8.35 1.39 0.83
CA LEU A 56 8.38 0.92 -0.55
C LEU A 56 9.69 1.26 -1.28
N ARG A 57 10.69 1.77 -0.57
CA ARG A 57 12.01 2.06 -1.16
C ARG A 57 12.85 0.80 -1.22
N GLU A 58 13.49 0.58 -2.35
CA GLU A 58 14.36 -0.56 -2.55
C GLU A 58 15.54 -0.55 -1.58
N ASP A 59 16.10 0.64 -1.29
CA ASP A 59 17.32 0.79 -0.47
C ASP A 59 17.07 0.79 1.04
N LYS A 60 15.86 1.11 1.49
CA LYS A 60 15.61 1.34 2.93
C LYS A 60 14.42 0.59 3.52
N SER A 61 13.60 -0.06 2.71
CA SER A 61 12.43 -0.75 3.27
C SER A 61 12.86 -1.80 4.30
N PRO A 62 12.32 -1.72 5.54
CA PRO A 62 12.63 -2.72 6.56
C PRO A 62 11.76 -3.97 6.46
N VAL A 63 10.81 -4.00 5.53
CA VAL A 63 9.81 -5.08 5.44
C VAL A 63 9.74 -5.70 4.04
N LYS A 64 10.82 -5.65 3.28
CA LYS A 64 10.84 -6.15 1.89
C LYS A 64 10.37 -7.60 1.78
N ASP A 65 10.84 -8.48 2.65
CA ASP A 65 10.47 -9.89 2.60
C ASP A 65 8.98 -10.09 2.87
N ARG A 66 8.43 -9.35 3.83
CA ARG A 66 7.00 -9.40 4.13
C ARG A 66 6.14 -8.84 3.00
N ILE A 67 6.60 -7.77 2.36
CA ILE A 67 5.92 -7.24 1.17
C ILE A 67 5.86 -8.32 0.09
N GLU A 68 6.97 -9.00 -0.14
CA GLU A 68 7.04 -10.04 -1.17
C GLU A 68 6.06 -11.18 -0.88
N SER A 69 6.04 -11.69 0.36
CA SER A 69 5.12 -12.75 0.73
C SER A 69 3.66 -12.30 0.70
N THR A 70 3.39 -11.05 1.07
CA THR A 70 2.03 -10.48 1.00
C THR A 70 1.55 -10.38 -0.45
N ARG A 71 2.43 -9.96 -1.36
CA ARG A 71 2.11 -9.89 -2.79
C ARG A 71 1.80 -11.26 -3.38
N LYS A 72 2.48 -12.29 -2.95
CA LYS A 72 2.19 -13.66 -3.39
C LYS A 72 0.83 -14.12 -2.91
N ALA A 73 0.46 -13.76 -1.68
CA ALA A 73 -0.85 -14.11 -1.11
C ALA A 73 -1.99 -13.30 -1.72
N ILE A 74 -1.72 -12.05 -2.12
CA ILE A 74 -2.71 -11.12 -2.66
C ILE A 74 -2.22 -10.63 -4.03
N PRO A 75 -2.42 -11.45 -5.11
CA PRO A 75 -1.85 -11.11 -6.43
C PRO A 75 -2.36 -9.81 -7.02
N ASN A 76 -3.53 -9.34 -6.61
CA ASN A 76 -4.10 -8.07 -7.10
C ASN A 76 -3.78 -6.88 -6.18
N LEU A 77 -2.87 -7.04 -5.22
CA LEU A 77 -2.43 -5.94 -4.36
C LEU A 77 -1.68 -4.90 -5.20
N VAL A 78 -2.11 -3.64 -5.09
CA VAL A 78 -1.46 -2.51 -5.72
C VAL A 78 -0.65 -1.77 -4.66
N LEU A 79 0.61 -1.48 -4.96
CA LEU A 79 1.50 -0.69 -4.09
C LEU A 79 1.80 0.63 -4.77
N SER A 80 1.48 1.74 -4.11
CA SER A 80 1.59 3.09 -4.66
C SER A 80 2.44 3.99 -3.78
N MET A 81 3.47 4.61 -4.39
CA MET A 81 4.35 5.56 -3.72
C MET A 81 4.00 6.98 -4.16
N CYS A 82 3.90 7.90 -3.20
CA CYS A 82 3.65 9.32 -3.47
C CYS A 82 4.82 9.94 -4.23
N GLY A 83 4.55 10.47 -5.43
CA GLY A 83 5.56 11.13 -6.26
C GLY A 83 6.09 12.41 -5.62
N ASN A 84 5.23 13.19 -4.97
CA ASN A 84 5.67 14.41 -4.27
C ASN A 84 6.63 14.09 -3.13
N ALA A 85 6.34 13.08 -2.33
CA ALA A 85 7.22 12.67 -1.23
C ALA A 85 8.53 12.11 -1.77
N LYS A 86 8.47 11.33 -2.86
CA LYS A 86 9.67 10.79 -3.51
C LYS A 86 10.57 11.92 -3.99
N SER A 87 10.01 12.90 -4.71
CA SER A 87 10.79 14.03 -5.21
C SER A 87 11.41 14.85 -4.10
N ALA A 88 10.66 15.11 -3.02
CA ALA A 88 11.17 15.85 -1.87
C ALA A 88 12.33 15.11 -1.18
N ALA A 89 12.21 13.80 -1.04
CA ALA A 89 13.26 12.98 -0.44
C ALA A 89 14.51 12.93 -1.34
N GLU A 90 14.32 12.82 -2.66
CA GLU A 90 15.43 12.85 -3.62
C GLU A 90 16.19 14.16 -3.54
N GLU A 91 15.49 15.28 -3.42
CA GLU A 91 16.11 16.59 -3.30
C GLU A 91 16.92 16.69 -1.99
N ARG A 92 16.34 16.24 -0.87
CA ARG A 92 17.05 16.26 0.42
C ARG A 92 18.28 15.38 0.43
N GLU A 93 18.20 14.20 -0.18
CA GLU A 93 19.27 13.19 -0.15
C GLU A 93 20.28 13.38 -1.28
N GLY A 94 19.97 14.20 -2.27
CA GLY A 94 20.83 14.44 -3.42
C GLY A 94 21.01 13.22 -4.33
N ARG A 95 20.02 12.32 -4.38
CA ARG A 95 20.09 11.12 -5.21
C ARG A 95 18.70 10.61 -5.56
N SER A 96 18.61 9.79 -6.62
CA SER A 96 17.37 9.16 -7.02
C SER A 96 16.97 8.07 -6.05
N ILE A 97 15.66 7.92 -5.86
CA ILE A 97 15.07 6.86 -5.04
C ILE A 97 14.42 5.85 -5.97
N THR A 98 14.79 4.58 -5.82
CA THR A 98 14.22 3.48 -6.60
C THR A 98 13.13 2.81 -5.78
N PRO A 99 11.87 2.78 -6.27
CA PRO A 99 10.83 1.99 -5.62
C PRO A 99 11.11 0.50 -5.75
N LEU A 100 10.54 -0.29 -4.85
CA LEU A 100 10.57 -1.76 -5.00
C LEU A 100 9.94 -2.15 -6.35
N PRO A 101 10.37 -3.28 -6.94
CA PRO A 101 9.78 -3.75 -8.20
C PRO A 101 8.27 -3.86 -8.12
N GLY A 102 7.58 -3.40 -9.15
CA GLY A 102 6.12 -3.45 -9.22
C GLY A 102 5.38 -2.36 -8.46
N VAL A 103 6.09 -1.48 -7.76
CA VAL A 103 5.49 -0.32 -7.11
C VAL A 103 5.23 0.77 -8.15
N GLY A 104 4.00 1.30 -8.18
CA GLY A 104 3.66 2.44 -9.02
C GLY A 104 3.92 3.75 -8.27
N VAL A 105 4.30 4.78 -9.01
CA VAL A 105 4.45 6.12 -8.46
C VAL A 105 3.23 6.93 -8.89
N VAL A 106 2.48 7.44 -7.91
CA VAL A 106 1.32 8.31 -8.16
C VAL A 106 1.71 9.76 -7.92
N PRO A 107 1.10 10.74 -8.62
CA PRO A 107 1.49 12.15 -8.46
C PRO A 107 1.41 12.62 -7.00
N SER A 108 0.37 12.25 -6.28
CA SER A 108 0.16 12.62 -4.90
C SER A 108 -0.49 11.47 -4.14
N GLY A 109 0.13 11.03 -3.06
CA GLY A 109 -0.41 9.94 -2.25
C GLY A 109 -1.72 10.31 -1.59
N VAL A 110 -1.83 11.50 -1.01
CA VAL A 110 -3.07 11.93 -0.35
C VAL A 110 -4.22 12.10 -1.35
N VAL A 111 -3.94 12.58 -2.55
CA VAL A 111 -4.97 12.67 -3.59
C VAL A 111 -5.40 11.28 -4.05
N ARG A 112 -4.45 10.34 -4.16
CA ARG A 112 -4.80 8.95 -4.47
C ARG A 112 -5.73 8.35 -3.41
N VAL A 113 -5.47 8.62 -2.13
CA VAL A 113 -6.35 8.21 -1.03
C VAL A 113 -7.75 8.78 -1.23
N MET A 114 -7.85 10.07 -1.55
CA MET A 114 -9.14 10.72 -1.81
C MET A 114 -9.88 10.07 -2.97
N GLU A 115 -9.18 9.84 -4.08
CA GLU A 115 -9.78 9.23 -5.27
C GLU A 115 -10.36 7.84 -4.97
N LEU A 116 -9.63 7.03 -4.23
CA LEU A 116 -10.10 5.69 -3.87
C LEU A 116 -11.29 5.76 -2.93
N GLN A 117 -11.27 6.66 -1.95
CA GLN A 117 -12.43 6.84 -1.06
C GLN A 117 -13.66 7.33 -1.83
N GLU A 118 -13.47 8.21 -2.80
CA GLU A 118 -14.57 8.68 -3.65
C GLU A 118 -15.16 7.55 -4.50
N GLN A 119 -14.35 6.51 -4.78
CA GLN A 119 -14.79 5.31 -5.48
C GLN A 119 -15.37 4.25 -4.54
N GLY A 120 -15.48 4.53 -3.25
CA GLY A 120 -16.09 3.63 -2.28
C GLY A 120 -15.14 2.67 -1.59
N TRP A 121 -13.84 2.86 -1.70
CA TRP A 121 -12.86 2.01 -1.00
C TRP A 121 -12.91 2.26 0.51
N THR A 122 -12.76 1.18 1.28
CA THR A 122 -12.72 1.26 2.74
C THR A 122 -11.32 1.67 3.17
N TYR A 123 -11.25 2.75 3.94
CA TYR A 123 -9.99 3.39 4.35
C TYR A 123 -9.52 2.83 5.70
N ILE A 124 -8.27 2.35 5.71
CA ILE A 124 -7.61 1.83 6.90
C ILE A 124 -6.29 2.59 7.09
N ARG A 125 -6.10 3.12 8.29
CA ARG A 125 -4.83 3.74 8.69
C ARG A 125 -4.32 3.03 9.94
N PRO A 126 -3.34 2.16 9.78
CA PRO A 126 -2.77 1.42 10.92
C PRO A 126 -2.04 2.31 11.90
#